data_99695023d821c00198567e572e0903d7
#
_entry.id   99695023d821c00198567e572e0903d7
#
_cell.length_a   1.000
_cell.length_b   1.000
_cell.length_c   1.000
_cell.angle_alpha   90.00
_cell.angle_beta   90.00
_cell.angle_gamma   90.00
#
_symmetry.space_group_name_H-M   'P 1'
#
loop_
_entity.id
_entity.type
_entity.pdbx_description
1 polymer ?
#
loop_
_entity_poly.entity_id
_entity_poly.type
_entity_poly.pdbx_seq_one_letter_code
_entity_poly.pdbx_strand_id
1 'polypeptide(L)'
;MTTRPTRTKSTGAWADGDRTPLNHNEEFKQEDDALNVRARIEDVYAQGGFASISPDDLSGRFRWWGLYTQRKQGLDGTHTGEDGLDDEYFMMRVRSDGGRMSTEQLRTVAGISTEFARDTADVSDRQNIQLHWIRIEDVPEIWRRLESVGLSTT
;
A
#
# COMPACT_ATOMS: atom_id res chain seq x y z
N MET A 1 -39.36 -19.34 3.61
CA MET A 1 -37.97 -18.93 3.87
C MET A 1 -37.17 -19.20 2.62
N THR A 2 -36.88 -18.17 1.84
CA THR A 2 -36.07 -18.29 0.63
C THR A 2 -34.59 -18.27 1.04
N THR A 3 -33.96 -19.42 0.94
CA THR A 3 -32.52 -19.53 1.19
C THR A 3 -31.79 -18.75 0.10
N ARG A 4 -31.08 -17.71 0.49
CA ARG A 4 -30.20 -16.95 -0.39
C ARG A 4 -29.12 -17.91 -0.95
N PRO A 5 -28.96 -18.03 -2.27
CA PRO A 5 -27.94 -18.92 -2.83
C PRO A 5 -26.57 -18.48 -2.33
N THR A 6 -25.82 -19.42 -1.82
CA THR A 6 -24.42 -19.21 -1.41
C THR A 6 -23.61 -18.85 -2.65
N ARG A 7 -23.09 -17.63 -2.69
CA ARG A 7 -22.28 -17.15 -3.80
C ARG A 7 -20.94 -17.86 -3.77
N THR A 8 -20.75 -18.80 -4.68
CA THR A 8 -19.45 -19.45 -4.86
C THR A 8 -18.48 -18.44 -5.47
N LYS A 9 -17.38 -18.15 -4.79
CA LYS A 9 -16.32 -17.35 -5.38
C LYS A 9 -15.67 -18.16 -6.50
N SER A 10 -15.73 -17.65 -7.73
CA SER A 10 -14.99 -18.23 -8.82
C SER A 10 -13.59 -17.61 -8.87
N THR A 11 -12.64 -18.38 -9.28
CA THR A 11 -11.26 -17.97 -9.50
C THR A 11 -11.16 -17.27 -10.85
N GLY A 12 -10.90 -15.97 -10.82
CA GLY A 12 -10.51 -15.20 -11.99
C GLY A 12 -11.63 -14.78 -12.96
N ALA A 13 -12.61 -15.63 -13.19
CA ALA A 13 -13.81 -15.23 -13.92
C ALA A 13 -14.99 -15.32 -12.99
N TRP A 14 -15.78 -14.45 -12.76
CA TRP A 14 -16.97 -14.47 -11.89
C TRP A 14 -18.03 -15.52 -12.31
N ALA A 15 -17.56 -16.65 -12.84
CA ALA A 15 -18.39 -17.75 -13.29
C ALA A 15 -18.72 -18.65 -12.10
N ASP A 16 -20.00 -18.94 -11.89
CA ASP A 16 -20.46 -19.84 -10.85
C ASP A 16 -19.88 -21.25 -11.09
N GLY A 17 -19.26 -21.80 -10.06
CA GLY A 17 -18.72 -23.16 -10.07
C GLY A 17 -17.31 -23.33 -10.63
N ASP A 18 -16.70 -22.29 -11.13
CA ASP A 18 -15.28 -22.36 -11.50
C ASP A 18 -14.40 -22.47 -10.25
N ARG A 19 -13.70 -23.61 -10.13
CA ARG A 19 -12.74 -23.89 -9.05
C ARG A 19 -11.34 -24.10 -9.60
N THR A 20 -11.02 -23.44 -10.70
CA THR A 20 -9.65 -23.43 -11.20
C THR A 20 -8.68 -22.97 -10.12
N PRO A 21 -7.42 -23.37 -10.17
CA PRO A 21 -6.43 -22.91 -9.21
C PRO A 21 -6.47 -21.40 -9.05
N LEU A 22 -6.36 -20.92 -7.82
CA LEU A 22 -6.28 -19.50 -7.53
C LEU A 22 -5.06 -18.92 -8.24
N ASN A 23 -5.15 -17.67 -8.67
CA ASN A 23 -3.95 -16.97 -9.07
C ASN A 23 -3.11 -16.63 -7.81
N HIS A 24 -1.84 -16.36 -8.01
CA HIS A 24 -0.91 -16.09 -6.92
C HIS A 24 -1.41 -15.01 -5.94
N ASN A 25 -2.07 -13.97 -6.43
CA ASN A 25 -2.62 -12.92 -5.57
C ASN A 25 -3.77 -13.39 -4.66
N GLU A 26 -4.51 -14.42 -5.05
CA GLU A 26 -5.55 -15.00 -4.20
C GLU A 26 -4.98 -16.04 -3.24
N GLU A 27 -3.93 -16.74 -3.64
CA GLU A 27 -3.25 -17.74 -2.82
C GLU A 27 -2.65 -17.09 -1.58
N PHE A 28 -1.81 -16.08 -1.73
CA PHE A 28 -1.17 -15.45 -0.57
C PHE A 28 -2.14 -14.70 0.36
N LYS A 29 -3.33 -14.30 -0.14
CA LYS A 29 -4.39 -13.74 0.71
C LYS A 29 -5.04 -14.79 1.61
N GLN A 30 -5.01 -16.05 1.22
CA GLN A 30 -5.51 -17.15 2.03
C GLN A 30 -4.49 -17.61 3.05
N GLU A 31 -3.20 -17.47 2.75
CA GLU A 31 -2.12 -17.94 3.62
C GLU A 31 -1.95 -17.06 4.85
N ASP A 32 -2.14 -15.75 4.70
CA ASP A 32 -1.94 -14.79 5.79
C ASP A 32 -2.85 -13.57 5.64
N ASP A 33 -3.40 -13.10 6.75
CA ASP A 33 -4.17 -11.88 6.78
C ASP A 33 -3.25 -10.66 6.56
N ALA A 34 -3.59 -9.84 5.56
CA ALA A 34 -2.80 -8.65 5.25
C ALA A 34 -2.73 -7.64 6.41
N LEU A 35 -3.63 -7.69 7.36
CA LEU A 35 -3.54 -6.86 8.58
C LEU A 35 -2.30 -7.20 9.42
N ASN A 36 -1.81 -8.44 9.35
CA ASN A 36 -0.59 -8.86 10.05
C ASN A 36 0.68 -8.19 9.52
N VAL A 37 0.63 -7.66 8.30
CA VAL A 37 1.79 -6.99 7.66
C VAL A 37 2.22 -5.76 8.44
N ARG A 38 1.31 -5.05 9.10
CA ARG A 38 1.65 -3.88 9.91
C ARG A 38 2.71 -4.23 10.97
N ALA A 39 2.48 -5.27 11.74
CA ALA A 39 3.44 -5.69 12.75
C ALA A 39 4.80 -6.04 12.13
N ARG A 40 4.83 -6.70 10.98
CA ARG A 40 6.08 -7.01 10.28
C ARG A 40 6.79 -5.74 9.79
N ILE A 41 6.05 -4.74 9.33
CA ILE A 41 6.65 -3.45 8.95
C ILE A 41 7.27 -2.77 10.17
N GLU A 42 6.54 -2.69 11.29
CA GLU A 42 7.00 -2.03 12.51
C GLU A 42 8.18 -2.77 13.18
N ASP A 43 8.08 -4.10 13.29
CA ASP A 43 9.01 -4.90 14.09
C ASP A 43 10.22 -5.43 13.31
N VAL A 44 10.09 -5.60 11.98
CA VAL A 44 11.11 -6.27 11.16
C VAL A 44 11.61 -5.36 10.04
N TYR A 45 10.72 -4.93 9.14
CA TYR A 45 11.13 -4.27 7.90
C TYR A 45 11.66 -2.86 8.12
N ALA A 46 11.07 -2.12 9.07
CA ALA A 46 11.58 -0.79 9.41
C ALA A 46 12.97 -0.81 10.05
N GLN A 47 13.37 -1.94 10.61
CA GLN A 47 14.70 -2.12 11.20
C GLN A 47 15.70 -2.78 10.23
N GLY A 48 15.20 -3.68 9.38
CA GLY A 48 16.02 -4.45 8.44
C GLY A 48 16.19 -3.82 7.06
N GLY A 49 15.42 -2.77 6.77
CA GLY A 49 15.42 -2.08 5.49
C GLY A 49 14.78 -2.88 4.37
N PHE A 50 14.78 -2.30 3.17
CA PHE A 50 14.11 -2.84 1.99
C PHE A 50 14.47 -4.31 1.70
N ALA A 51 15.74 -4.67 1.84
CA ALA A 51 16.21 -6.04 1.56
C ALA A 51 15.64 -7.13 2.50
N SER A 52 15.06 -6.72 3.63
CA SER A 52 14.44 -7.66 4.58
C SER A 52 13.01 -8.03 4.22
N ILE A 53 12.41 -7.33 3.25
CA ILE A 53 10.99 -7.47 2.91
C ILE A 53 10.76 -8.78 2.13
N SER A 54 9.77 -9.57 2.56
CA SER A 54 9.39 -10.75 1.81
C SER A 54 8.76 -10.40 0.46
N PRO A 55 9.00 -11.20 -0.60
CA PRO A 55 8.43 -10.94 -1.93
C PRO A 55 6.91 -10.81 -1.94
N ASP A 56 6.19 -11.64 -1.16
CA ASP A 56 4.73 -11.64 -1.11
C ASP A 56 4.17 -10.39 -0.42
N ASP A 57 4.84 -9.91 0.62
CA ASP A 57 4.45 -8.66 1.26
C ASP A 57 4.71 -7.48 0.33
N LEU A 58 5.88 -7.45 -0.31
CA LEU A 58 6.27 -6.40 -1.25
C LEU A 58 5.35 -6.31 -2.47
N SER A 59 5.05 -7.44 -3.09
CA SER A 59 4.26 -7.49 -4.32
C SER A 59 2.76 -7.33 -4.11
N GLY A 60 2.26 -7.73 -2.94
CA GLY A 60 0.83 -7.85 -2.70
C GLY A 60 0.32 -7.18 -1.42
N ARG A 61 0.77 -7.64 -0.26
CA ARG A 61 0.13 -7.28 1.03
C ARG A 61 0.36 -5.82 1.44
N PHE A 62 1.47 -5.20 1.04
CA PHE A 62 1.75 -3.79 1.34
C PHE A 62 0.68 -2.84 0.81
N ARG A 63 0.04 -3.17 -0.31
CA ARG A 63 -1.02 -2.34 -0.90
C ARG A 63 -2.22 -2.13 0.02
N TRP A 64 -2.46 -3.05 0.94
CA TRP A 64 -3.55 -2.94 1.91
C TRP A 64 -3.26 -1.90 2.99
N TRP A 65 -1.97 -1.60 3.17
CA TRP A 65 -1.50 -0.53 4.05
C TRP A 65 -1.14 0.75 3.30
N GLY A 66 -1.59 0.87 2.06
CA GLY A 66 -1.37 2.05 1.24
C GLY A 66 0.07 2.23 0.76
N LEU A 67 0.90 1.18 0.87
CA LEU A 67 2.27 1.17 0.37
C LEU A 67 2.32 0.49 -1.00
N TYR A 68 2.95 1.14 -1.94
CA TYR A 68 3.08 0.66 -3.31
C TYR A 68 4.53 0.75 -3.74
N THR A 69 5.02 -0.29 -4.40
CA THR A 69 6.29 -0.21 -5.11
C THR A 69 6.21 0.88 -6.18
N GLN A 70 7.29 1.62 -6.37
CA GLN A 70 7.38 2.61 -7.45
C GLN A 70 8.43 2.23 -8.47
N ARG A 71 8.43 2.90 -9.61
CA ARG A 71 9.40 2.73 -10.67
C ARG A 71 10.58 3.66 -10.47
N LYS A 72 11.78 3.20 -10.85
CA LYS A 72 12.97 4.05 -10.91
C LYS A 72 12.72 5.23 -11.83
N GLN A 73 13.15 6.39 -11.42
CA GLN A 73 13.03 7.60 -12.24
C GLN A 73 13.90 7.53 -13.48
N GLY A 74 13.41 8.09 -14.57
CA GLY A 74 14.16 8.18 -15.83
C GLY A 74 14.13 6.93 -16.69
N LEU A 75 13.44 5.88 -16.28
CA LEU A 75 13.19 4.73 -17.14
C LEU A 75 12.04 5.02 -18.09
N ASP A 76 12.22 4.61 -19.36
CA ASP A 76 11.11 4.63 -20.31
C ASP A 76 10.04 3.56 -19.95
N GLY A 77 8.88 3.64 -20.57
CA GLY A 77 7.76 2.74 -20.28
C GLY A 77 7.99 1.27 -20.69
N THR A 78 9.16 0.93 -21.22
CA THR A 78 9.48 -0.45 -21.65
C THR A 78 9.97 -1.31 -20.51
N HIS A 79 10.49 -0.72 -19.43
CA HIS A 79 10.94 -1.43 -18.23
C HIS A 79 9.76 -1.81 -17.34
N THR A 80 9.03 -2.86 -17.69
CA THR A 80 7.84 -3.34 -16.98
C THR A 80 8.13 -4.44 -15.95
N GLY A 81 9.34 -5.01 -15.97
CA GLY A 81 9.79 -6.06 -15.07
C GLY A 81 10.28 -5.57 -13.70
N GLU A 82 10.84 -6.47 -12.92
CA GLU A 82 11.42 -6.19 -11.60
C GLU A 82 12.62 -5.24 -11.68
N ASP A 83 13.36 -5.26 -12.76
CA ASP A 83 14.49 -4.37 -13.06
C ASP A 83 14.11 -2.88 -13.09
N GLY A 84 12.84 -2.60 -13.37
CA GLY A 84 12.29 -1.24 -13.35
C GLY A 84 11.78 -0.79 -11.97
N LEU A 85 11.72 -1.67 -10.98
CA LEU A 85 11.27 -1.31 -9.65
C LEU A 85 12.35 -0.53 -8.89
N ASP A 86 11.89 0.44 -8.11
CA ASP A 86 12.72 1.09 -7.11
C ASP A 86 12.94 0.09 -5.96
N ASP A 87 14.19 -0.08 -5.58
CA ASP A 87 14.63 -1.01 -4.54
C ASP A 87 14.88 -0.34 -3.19
N GLU A 88 14.47 0.90 -3.05
CA GLU A 88 14.65 1.69 -1.82
C GLU A 88 13.37 2.40 -1.40
N TYR A 89 12.55 2.85 -2.35
CA TYR A 89 11.45 3.78 -2.10
C TYR A 89 10.09 3.21 -2.47
N PHE A 90 9.11 3.70 -1.73
CA PHE A 90 7.69 3.42 -1.94
C PHE A 90 6.90 4.69 -2.25
N MET A 91 5.78 4.52 -2.93
CA MET A 91 4.70 5.47 -2.91
C MET A 91 3.76 5.11 -1.75
N MET A 92 3.43 6.06 -0.90
CA MET A 92 2.44 5.92 0.15
C MET A 92 1.19 6.71 -0.20
N ARG A 93 0.03 6.09 -0.08
CA ARG A 93 -1.26 6.75 -0.28
C ARG A 93 -1.90 7.07 1.07
N VAL A 94 -2.04 8.35 1.36
CA VAL A 94 -2.79 8.85 2.51
C VAL A 94 -4.25 8.97 2.10
N ARG A 95 -5.12 8.26 2.80
CA ARG A 95 -6.55 8.29 2.55
C ARG A 95 -7.15 9.55 3.15
N SER A 96 -7.95 10.24 2.36
CA SER A 96 -8.80 11.32 2.83
C SER A 96 -10.28 10.96 2.67
N ASP A 97 -11.11 11.35 3.60
CA ASP A 97 -12.53 11.05 3.56
C ASP A 97 -13.26 12.07 2.66
N GLY A 98 -13.53 11.65 1.43
CA GLY A 98 -14.17 12.50 0.41
C GLY A 98 -13.36 13.73 0.02
N GLY A 99 -12.04 13.68 0.13
CA GLY A 99 -11.13 14.77 -0.25
C GLY A 99 -11.09 15.95 0.73
N ARG A 100 -11.80 15.86 1.83
CA ARG A 100 -11.79 16.91 2.85
C ARG A 100 -10.70 16.67 3.88
N MET A 101 -9.98 17.71 4.21
CA MET A 101 -8.95 17.70 5.25
C MET A 101 -9.07 18.94 6.12
N SER A 102 -8.87 18.77 7.42
CA SER A 102 -8.73 19.90 8.32
C SER A 102 -7.37 20.60 8.10
N THR A 103 -7.24 21.81 8.60
CA THR A 103 -5.94 22.52 8.55
C THR A 103 -4.84 21.76 9.29
N GLU A 104 -5.19 21.09 10.39
CA GLU A 104 -4.26 20.28 11.16
C GLU A 104 -3.80 19.04 10.37
N GLN A 105 -4.72 18.32 9.74
CA GLN A 105 -4.42 17.20 8.86
C GLN A 105 -3.52 17.62 7.70
N LEU A 106 -3.84 18.76 7.06
CA LEU A 106 -3.03 19.26 5.95
C LEU A 106 -1.61 19.65 6.41
N ARG A 107 -1.47 20.29 7.57
CA ARG A 107 -0.15 20.59 8.14
C ARG A 107 0.66 19.33 8.46
N THR A 108 0.00 18.32 8.99
CA THR A 108 0.65 17.04 9.28
C THR A 108 1.15 16.38 8.00
N VAL A 109 0.32 16.31 6.96
CA VAL A 109 0.73 15.75 5.65
C VAL A 109 1.86 16.59 5.04
N ALA A 110 1.79 17.92 5.11
CA ALA A 110 2.85 18.79 4.62
C ALA A 110 4.18 18.56 5.37
N GLY A 111 4.13 18.45 6.69
CA GLY A 111 5.34 18.14 7.49
C GLY A 111 5.94 16.76 7.15
N ILE A 112 5.10 15.76 6.93
CA ILE A 112 5.54 14.45 6.46
C ILE A 112 6.18 14.56 5.08
N SER A 113 5.56 15.30 4.16
CA SER A 113 6.11 15.53 2.82
C SER A 113 7.48 16.18 2.86
N THR A 114 7.65 17.22 3.67
CA THR A 114 8.93 17.91 3.82
C THR A 114 10.02 16.99 4.36
N GLU A 115 9.71 16.18 5.36
CA GLU A 115 10.70 15.35 6.05
C GLU A 115 11.02 14.06 5.30
N PHE A 116 10.02 13.41 4.68
CA PHE A 116 10.15 12.05 4.15
C PHE A 116 9.89 11.91 2.65
N ALA A 117 9.25 12.91 1.99
CA ALA A 117 8.81 12.81 0.61
C ALA A 117 9.30 13.94 -0.30
N ARG A 118 10.49 14.50 -0.03
CA ARG A 118 11.18 15.51 -0.86
C ARG A 118 10.34 16.76 -1.16
N ASP A 119 9.57 17.23 -0.19
CA ASP A 119 8.67 18.41 -0.31
C ASP A 119 7.62 18.29 -1.42
N THR A 120 7.25 17.08 -1.80
CA THR A 120 6.25 16.85 -2.86
C THR A 120 5.10 15.98 -2.38
N ALA A 121 3.92 16.23 -2.93
CA ALA A 121 2.75 15.41 -2.72
C ALA A 121 1.82 15.54 -3.93
N ASP A 122 1.26 14.43 -4.39
CA ASP A 122 0.32 14.40 -5.50
C ASP A 122 -1.11 14.23 -4.98
N VAL A 123 -2.04 14.91 -5.62
CA VAL A 123 -3.47 14.69 -5.39
C VAL A 123 -3.97 13.72 -6.46
N SER A 124 -4.48 12.56 -6.03
CA SER A 124 -4.98 11.55 -6.96
C SER A 124 -6.42 11.86 -7.41
N ASP A 125 -6.83 11.27 -8.53
CA ASP A 125 -8.20 11.27 -9.05
C ASP A 125 -9.22 10.69 -8.04
N ARG A 126 -8.75 9.89 -7.08
CA ARG A 126 -9.54 9.34 -5.98
C ARG A 126 -9.55 10.20 -4.73
N GLN A 127 -9.13 11.47 -4.85
CA GLN A 127 -9.12 12.45 -3.77
C GLN A 127 -8.21 12.08 -2.58
N ASN A 128 -7.21 11.22 -2.81
CA ASN A 128 -6.20 10.87 -1.81
C ASN A 128 -4.91 11.64 -2.08
N ILE A 129 -4.07 11.76 -1.06
CA ILE A 129 -2.72 12.29 -1.21
C ILE A 129 -1.75 11.14 -1.44
N GLN A 130 -0.84 11.29 -2.39
CA GLN A 130 0.25 10.35 -2.66
C GLN A 130 1.58 11.01 -2.30
N LEU A 131 2.35 10.32 -1.46
CA LEU A 131 3.69 10.70 -1.07
C LEU A 131 4.66 9.71 -1.71
N HIS A 132 5.65 10.21 -2.43
CA HIS A 132 6.67 9.42 -3.09
C HIS A 132 7.96 9.40 -2.28
N TRP A 133 8.87 8.49 -2.64
CA TRP A 133 10.20 8.32 -2.01
C TRP A 133 10.17 7.98 -0.53
N ILE A 134 9.09 7.36 -0.06
CA ILE A 134 8.99 6.89 1.32
C ILE A 134 9.89 5.67 1.51
N ARG A 135 10.73 5.69 2.52
CA ARG A 135 11.53 4.55 2.94
C ARG A 135 10.74 3.68 3.92
N ILE A 136 11.01 2.38 3.90
CA ILE A 136 10.31 1.46 4.80
C ILE A 136 10.59 1.78 6.27
N GLU A 137 11.76 2.27 6.57
CA GLU A 137 12.21 2.65 7.91
C GLU A 137 11.38 3.79 8.51
N ASP A 138 10.86 4.68 7.66
CA ASP A 138 10.10 5.86 8.07
C ASP A 138 8.61 5.59 8.24
N VAL A 139 8.11 4.47 7.70
CA VAL A 139 6.68 4.14 7.66
C VAL A 139 6.02 4.14 9.05
N PRO A 140 6.61 3.56 10.11
CA PRO A 140 5.97 3.57 11.43
C PRO A 140 5.76 4.99 11.99
N GLU A 141 6.73 5.86 11.82
CA GLU A 141 6.63 7.25 12.28
C GLU A 141 5.61 8.05 11.46
N ILE A 142 5.56 7.84 10.15
CA ILE A 142 4.56 8.46 9.29
C ILE A 142 3.16 8.03 9.71
N TRP A 143 2.92 6.74 9.94
CA TRP A 143 1.64 6.24 10.42
C TRP A 143 1.24 6.85 11.76
N ARG A 144 2.17 6.90 12.71
CA ARG A 144 1.93 7.51 14.02
C ARG A 144 1.48 8.97 13.88
N ARG A 145 2.11 9.76 13.00
CA ARG A 145 1.71 11.16 12.76
C ARG A 145 0.35 11.26 12.07
N LEU A 146 0.07 10.45 11.07
CA LEU A 146 -1.22 10.44 10.39
C LEU A 146 -2.35 10.06 11.34
N GLU A 147 -2.17 8.99 12.09
CA GLU A 147 -3.15 8.50 13.06
C GLU A 147 -3.43 9.51 14.17
N SER A 148 -2.45 10.30 14.61
CA SER A 148 -2.64 11.34 15.62
C SER A 148 -3.63 12.43 15.22
N VAL A 149 -3.87 12.61 13.91
CA VAL A 149 -4.84 13.58 13.37
C VAL A 149 -6.03 12.88 12.68
N GLY A 150 -6.22 11.59 12.91
CA GLY A 150 -7.33 10.82 12.38
C GLY A 150 -7.23 10.52 10.87
N LEU A 151 -6.03 10.52 10.31
CA LEU A 151 -5.76 10.05 8.95
C LEU A 151 -5.21 8.62 8.96
N SER A 152 -5.34 7.93 7.84
CA SER A 152 -4.79 6.59 7.65
C SER A 152 -4.30 6.38 6.21
N THR A 153 -3.64 5.26 5.98
CA THR A 153 -3.22 4.83 4.64
C THR A 153 -4.05 3.66 4.12
N THR A 154 -4.94 3.11 4.95
CA THR A 154 -5.84 1.98 4.63
C THR A 154 -7.22 2.43 4.20
#